data_de989b5d077aa3de46d7267d4d56218f
#
_entry.id   de989b5d077aa3de46d7267d4d56218f
#
_cell.length_a   1.000
_cell.length_b   1.000
_cell.length_c   1.000
_cell.angle_alpha   90.00
_cell.angle_beta   90.00
_cell.angle_gamma   90.00
#
_symmetry.space_group_name_H-M   'P 1'
#
loop_
_entity.id
_entity.type
_entity.pdbx_description
1 polymer ?
#
loop_
_entity_poly.entity_id
_entity_poly.type
_entity_poly.pdbx_seq_one_letter_code
_entity_poly.pdbx_strand_id
1 'polypeptide(L)'
;WSIGAVLHAFCGIATSGIITGNWLVSFEGAKDLIAKVDNISLIVNTSVALFIFARLILAIGEAGNFPAAIKTTAEYFPKKDRALATSIFNAGATVGALAAPLTIPFIAKALGWEMAFIIIGALGFLWMGLWIFYYKKPHVHPKVNHAELTYIQQDQDDAKDSNEEETTKFTLKQCFTYRQTWAFAFGKFMTDGVWWFYLFWTPAYLSSVYKMDSTQSAFPLFVLYIITLLSIIGGWLPKYFVDKLKLNPYSGRMKAMLIFFFFFLLALFAQLVGEITYWIPVIIIVVAGAAHQALSAI
;
A
#
# COMPACT_ATOMS: atom_id res chain seq x y z
N TRP A 1 9.32 3.54 10.10
CA TRP A 1 7.97 3.06 10.01
C TRP A 1 7.47 2.49 11.35
N SER A 2 8.09 1.44 11.92
CA SER A 2 7.69 0.80 13.17
C SER A 2 7.62 1.76 14.36
N ILE A 3 8.59 2.68 14.49
CA ILE A 3 8.57 3.73 15.51
C ILE A 3 7.33 4.62 15.34
N GLY A 4 7.04 5.06 14.11
CA GLY A 4 5.85 5.86 13.82
C GLY A 4 4.56 5.11 14.15
N ALA A 5 4.47 3.80 13.88
CA ALA A 5 3.33 2.98 14.24
C ALA A 5 3.13 2.94 15.77
N VAL A 6 4.18 2.65 16.52
CA VAL A 6 4.12 2.61 18.00
C VAL A 6 3.76 3.98 18.58
N LEU A 7 4.29 5.08 18.04
CA LEU A 7 3.96 6.43 18.53
C LEU A 7 2.46 6.74 18.47
N HIS A 8 1.72 6.21 17.49
CA HIS A 8 0.27 6.38 17.45
C HIS A 8 -0.42 5.86 18.72
N ALA A 9 0.04 4.73 19.27
CA ALA A 9 -0.53 4.17 20.49
C ALA A 9 -0.42 5.13 21.69
N PHE A 10 0.64 5.94 21.74
CA PHE A 10 0.91 6.83 22.85
C PHE A 10 0.31 8.24 22.68
N CYS A 11 -0.34 8.55 21.57
CA CYS A 11 -0.95 9.86 21.33
C CYS A 11 -1.99 10.23 22.41
N GLY A 12 -2.77 9.25 22.92
CA GLY A 12 -3.72 9.48 23.99
C GLY A 12 -3.05 9.89 25.31
N ILE A 13 -2.00 9.18 25.72
CA ILE A 13 -1.21 9.51 26.91
C ILE A 13 -0.53 10.87 26.75
N ALA A 14 0.04 11.14 25.58
CA ALA A 14 0.66 12.44 25.29
C ALA A 14 -0.36 13.59 25.33
N THR A 15 -1.58 13.39 24.81
CA THR A 15 -2.67 14.36 24.92
C THR A 15 -3.01 14.64 26.39
N SER A 16 -3.18 13.59 27.20
CA SER A 16 -3.41 13.71 28.63
C SER A 16 -2.28 14.47 29.34
N GLY A 17 -1.02 14.11 29.04
CA GLY A 17 0.16 14.74 29.63
C GLY A 17 0.25 16.24 29.33
N ILE A 18 -0.02 16.64 28.09
CA ILE A 18 0.03 18.06 27.66
C ILE A 18 -1.09 18.87 28.33
N ILE A 19 -2.30 18.30 28.45
CA ILE A 19 -3.47 19.05 28.92
C ILE A 19 -3.56 19.05 30.44
N THR A 20 -3.28 17.90 31.10
CA THR A 20 -3.48 17.73 32.56
C THR A 20 -2.18 17.73 33.36
N GLY A 21 -1.03 17.70 32.71
CA GLY A 21 0.28 17.55 33.36
C GLY A 21 0.61 16.12 33.81
N ASN A 22 -0.28 15.15 33.62
CA ASN A 22 -0.12 13.76 34.06
C ASN A 22 0.38 12.87 32.91
N TRP A 23 1.67 12.54 32.93
CA TRP A 23 2.36 11.74 31.89
C TRP A 23 2.44 10.25 32.20
N LEU A 24 2.45 9.88 33.49
CA LEU A 24 2.61 8.50 33.94
C LEU A 24 1.25 7.87 34.23
N VAL A 25 0.49 7.63 33.18
CA VAL A 25 -0.84 7.04 33.26
C VAL A 25 -0.97 5.86 32.28
N SER A 26 -1.87 4.92 32.59
CA SER A 26 -2.25 3.87 31.68
C SER A 26 -3.04 4.43 30.48
N PHE A 27 -3.25 3.62 29.44
CA PHE A 27 -4.09 4.01 28.29
C PHE A 27 -5.53 4.37 28.73
N GLU A 28 -6.10 3.60 29.64
CA GLU A 28 -7.43 3.90 30.21
C GLU A 28 -7.40 5.11 31.12
N GLY A 29 -6.40 5.23 31.97
CA GLY A 29 -6.24 6.41 32.83
C GLY A 29 -6.10 7.71 32.06
N ALA A 30 -5.45 7.69 30.89
CA ALA A 30 -5.38 8.85 30.00
C ALA A 30 -6.77 9.22 29.45
N LYS A 31 -7.60 8.24 29.07
CA LYS A 31 -8.98 8.46 28.61
C LYS A 31 -9.84 9.08 29.72
N ASP A 32 -9.73 8.56 30.95
CA ASP A 32 -10.48 9.06 32.12
C ASP A 32 -10.09 10.50 32.48
N LEU A 33 -8.81 10.83 32.37
CA LEU A 33 -8.34 12.21 32.61
C LEU A 33 -8.83 13.18 31.54
N ILE A 34 -8.74 12.79 30.27
CA ILE A 34 -9.22 13.60 29.15
C ILE A 34 -10.74 13.81 29.23
N ALA A 35 -11.49 12.79 29.63
CA ALA A 35 -12.95 12.87 29.76
C ALA A 35 -13.42 13.89 30.83
N LYS A 36 -12.56 14.28 31.77
CA LYS A 36 -12.84 15.27 32.83
C LYS A 36 -12.53 16.71 32.39
N VAL A 37 -11.98 16.91 31.21
CA VAL A 37 -11.60 18.24 30.68
C VAL A 37 -12.78 18.81 29.89
N ASP A 38 -13.30 19.98 30.31
CA ASP A 38 -14.45 20.62 29.63
C ASP A 38 -14.14 21.19 28.28
N ASN A 39 -12.86 21.52 27.99
CA ASN A 39 -12.45 22.13 26.73
C ASN A 39 -12.21 21.08 25.63
N ILE A 40 -13.30 20.67 24.98
CA ILE A 40 -13.28 19.68 23.89
C ILE A 40 -12.40 20.14 22.72
N SER A 41 -12.42 21.42 22.37
CA SER A 41 -11.62 21.96 21.27
C SER A 41 -10.12 21.81 21.52
N LEU A 42 -9.66 22.06 22.75
CA LEU A 42 -8.27 21.87 23.15
C LEU A 42 -7.85 20.39 23.05
N ILE A 43 -8.71 19.47 23.50
CA ILE A 43 -8.47 18.03 23.43
C ILE A 43 -8.32 17.59 21.98
N VAL A 44 -9.27 17.97 21.12
CA VAL A 44 -9.29 17.58 19.71
C VAL A 44 -8.06 18.13 18.99
N ASN A 45 -7.76 19.43 19.14
CA ASN A 45 -6.64 20.05 18.45
C ASN A 45 -5.28 19.44 18.88
N THR A 46 -5.10 19.19 20.18
CA THR A 46 -3.89 18.55 20.69
C THR A 46 -3.75 17.12 20.20
N SER A 47 -4.81 16.32 20.29
CA SER A 47 -4.80 14.94 19.77
C SER A 47 -4.52 14.90 18.29
N VAL A 48 -5.21 15.70 17.47
CA VAL A 48 -5.02 15.75 16.02
C VAL A 48 -3.57 16.13 15.69
N ALA A 49 -3.00 17.13 16.36
CA ALA A 49 -1.60 17.53 16.13
C ALA A 49 -0.62 16.38 16.42
N LEU A 50 -0.84 15.64 17.53
CA LEU A 50 0.01 14.50 17.89
C LEU A 50 -0.14 13.33 16.91
N PHE A 51 -1.36 13.02 16.48
CA PHE A 51 -1.59 12.00 15.46
C PHE A 51 -0.96 12.39 14.11
N ILE A 52 -1.07 13.66 13.69
CA ILE A 52 -0.37 14.16 12.48
C ILE A 52 1.14 14.00 12.63
N PHE A 53 1.71 14.34 13.77
CA PHE A 53 3.15 14.18 14.02
C PHE A 53 3.58 12.72 13.95
N ALA A 54 2.88 11.81 14.63
CA ALA A 54 3.15 10.38 14.57
C ALA A 54 3.02 9.85 13.13
N ARG A 55 2.02 10.34 12.37
CA ARG A 55 1.81 9.99 10.97
C ARG A 55 2.93 10.48 10.05
N LEU A 56 3.48 11.67 10.30
CA LEU A 56 4.64 12.18 9.56
C LEU A 56 5.87 11.30 9.75
N ILE A 57 6.16 10.90 11.00
CA ILE A 57 7.27 9.98 11.29
C ILE A 57 7.06 8.64 10.59
N LEU A 58 5.85 8.11 10.62
CA LEU A 58 5.50 6.87 9.93
C LEU A 58 5.71 7.02 8.42
N ALA A 59 5.19 8.07 7.81
CA ALA A 59 5.28 8.34 6.38
C ALA A 59 6.73 8.49 5.90
N ILE A 60 7.57 9.22 6.64
CA ILE A 60 9.00 9.34 6.33
C ILE A 60 9.69 7.96 6.36
N GLY A 61 9.37 7.13 7.36
CA GLY A 61 9.91 5.78 7.46
C GLY A 61 9.39 4.82 6.40
N GLU A 62 8.19 5.03 5.88
CA GLU A 62 7.55 4.20 4.86
C GLU A 62 8.00 4.56 3.43
N ALA A 63 8.29 5.83 3.16
CA ALA A 63 8.63 6.33 1.83
C ALA A 63 9.79 5.59 1.15
N GLY A 64 10.77 5.11 1.92
CA GLY A 64 11.91 4.35 1.41
C GLY A 64 11.63 2.86 1.15
N ASN A 65 10.54 2.30 1.60
CA ASN A 65 10.29 0.85 1.59
C ASN A 65 10.14 0.29 0.16
N PHE A 66 9.30 0.91 -0.65
CA PHE A 66 9.06 0.47 -2.04
C PHE A 66 10.30 0.63 -2.94
N PRO A 67 11.00 1.77 -2.94
CA PRO A 67 12.28 1.90 -3.66
C PRO A 67 13.34 0.88 -3.20
N ALA A 68 13.42 0.58 -1.92
CA ALA A 68 14.34 -0.44 -1.38
C ALA A 68 13.99 -1.84 -1.89
N ALA A 69 12.71 -2.19 -1.94
CA ALA A 69 12.24 -3.48 -2.47
C ALA A 69 12.58 -3.63 -3.96
N ILE A 70 12.34 -2.58 -4.77
CA ILE A 70 12.72 -2.58 -6.19
C ILE A 70 14.24 -2.71 -6.37
N LYS A 71 15.03 -1.99 -5.56
CA LYS A 71 16.48 -2.09 -5.59
C LYS A 71 16.95 -3.50 -5.26
N THR A 72 16.41 -4.11 -4.21
CA THR A 72 16.73 -5.51 -3.85
C THR A 72 16.36 -6.48 -4.96
N THR A 73 15.20 -6.30 -5.59
CA THR A 73 14.81 -7.09 -6.76
C THR A 73 15.81 -6.92 -7.92
N ALA A 74 16.28 -5.69 -8.17
CA ALA A 74 17.26 -5.44 -9.21
C ALA A 74 18.65 -6.03 -8.90
N GLU A 75 19.00 -6.19 -7.62
CA GLU A 75 20.27 -6.78 -7.16
C GLU A 75 20.27 -8.32 -7.22
N TYR A 76 19.11 -8.97 -7.00
CA TYR A 76 18.99 -10.43 -6.89
C TYR A 76 18.42 -11.12 -8.12
N PHE A 77 17.82 -10.37 -9.05
CA PHE A 77 17.15 -10.94 -10.22
C PHE A 77 17.66 -10.33 -11.53
N PRO A 78 17.94 -11.15 -12.56
CA PRO A 78 18.23 -10.67 -13.89
C PRO A 78 17.02 -9.93 -14.50
N LYS A 79 17.26 -9.07 -15.49
CA LYS A 79 16.22 -8.20 -16.11
C LYS A 79 14.95 -8.97 -16.50
N LYS A 80 15.10 -10.19 -17.01
CA LYS A 80 13.98 -11.05 -17.46
C LYS A 80 13.04 -11.47 -16.33
N ASP A 81 13.54 -11.65 -15.09
CA ASP A 81 12.78 -12.17 -13.96
C ASP A 81 12.31 -11.08 -12.98
N ARG A 82 12.79 -9.84 -13.13
CA ARG A 82 12.44 -8.71 -12.26
C ARG A 82 10.94 -8.45 -12.19
N ALA A 83 10.24 -8.58 -13.32
CA ALA A 83 8.80 -8.37 -13.37
C ALA A 83 8.05 -9.38 -12.48
N LEU A 84 8.44 -10.66 -12.53
CA LEU A 84 7.88 -11.70 -11.68
C LEU A 84 8.18 -11.45 -10.20
N ALA A 85 9.43 -11.15 -9.87
CA ALA A 85 9.85 -10.85 -8.49
C ALA A 85 9.10 -9.61 -7.93
N THR A 86 8.93 -8.58 -8.75
CA THR A 86 8.14 -7.39 -8.39
C THR A 86 6.68 -7.74 -8.13
N SER A 87 6.08 -8.61 -8.94
CA SER A 87 4.71 -9.09 -8.74
C SER A 87 4.54 -9.85 -7.42
N ILE A 88 5.54 -10.67 -7.06
CA ILE A 88 5.52 -11.45 -5.81
C ILE A 88 5.55 -10.53 -4.59
N PHE A 89 6.46 -9.55 -4.54
CA PHE A 89 6.47 -8.65 -3.39
C PHE A 89 5.25 -7.72 -3.32
N ASN A 90 4.69 -7.31 -4.47
CA ASN A 90 3.43 -6.56 -4.52
C ASN A 90 2.25 -7.37 -3.98
N ALA A 91 2.22 -8.70 -4.25
CA ALA A 91 1.24 -9.59 -3.66
C ALA A 91 1.28 -9.57 -2.12
N GLY A 92 2.46 -9.38 -1.52
CA GLY A 92 2.61 -9.21 -0.07
C GLY A 92 1.82 -8.00 0.48
N ALA A 93 1.79 -6.88 -0.23
CA ALA A 93 0.96 -5.73 0.16
C ALA A 93 -0.53 -6.07 0.14
N THR A 94 -0.97 -6.85 -0.84
CA THR A 94 -2.36 -7.32 -0.93
C THR A 94 -2.70 -8.27 0.22
N VAL A 95 -1.79 -9.17 0.61
CA VAL A 95 -1.97 -10.05 1.78
C VAL A 95 -2.13 -9.22 3.06
N GLY A 96 -1.34 -8.15 3.22
CA GLY A 96 -1.50 -7.22 4.33
C GLY A 96 -2.87 -6.53 4.33
N ALA A 97 -3.33 -6.07 3.18
CA ALA A 97 -4.64 -5.45 3.02
C ALA A 97 -5.80 -6.41 3.30
N LEU A 98 -5.63 -7.71 2.99
CA LEU A 98 -6.58 -8.77 3.34
C LEU A 98 -6.60 -9.07 4.85
N ALA A 99 -5.43 -9.14 5.46
CA ALA A 99 -5.29 -9.48 6.88
C ALA A 99 -5.79 -8.36 7.81
N ALA A 100 -5.57 -7.09 7.45
CA ALA A 100 -5.88 -5.95 8.30
C ALA A 100 -7.35 -5.89 8.74
N PRO A 101 -8.37 -5.91 7.86
CA PRO A 101 -9.77 -5.87 8.28
C PRO A 101 -10.21 -7.11 9.05
N LEU A 102 -9.53 -8.24 8.90
CA LEU A 102 -9.83 -9.47 9.63
C LEU A 102 -9.19 -9.52 11.02
N THR A 103 -8.13 -8.77 11.27
CA THR A 103 -7.36 -8.88 12.52
C THR A 103 -7.48 -7.61 13.39
N ILE A 104 -7.33 -6.43 12.81
CA ILE A 104 -7.26 -5.17 13.56
C ILE A 104 -8.53 -4.87 14.36
N PRO A 105 -9.77 -5.01 13.81
CA PRO A 105 -10.98 -4.75 14.58
C PRO A 105 -11.14 -5.67 15.79
N PHE A 106 -10.74 -6.93 15.66
CA PHE A 106 -10.81 -7.90 16.78
C PHE A 106 -9.76 -7.59 17.85
N ILE A 107 -8.54 -7.24 17.46
CA ILE A 107 -7.50 -6.80 18.41
C ILE A 107 -7.97 -5.53 19.12
N ALA A 108 -8.48 -4.55 18.38
CA ALA A 108 -8.94 -3.28 18.96
C ALA A 108 -10.11 -3.47 19.92
N LYS A 109 -11.02 -4.41 19.62
CA LYS A 109 -12.14 -4.75 20.51
C LYS A 109 -11.69 -5.49 21.77
N ALA A 110 -10.71 -6.40 21.66
CA ALA A 110 -10.26 -7.22 22.79
C ALA A 110 -9.24 -6.52 23.69
N LEU A 111 -8.33 -5.73 23.12
CA LEU A 111 -7.15 -5.18 23.81
C LEU A 111 -7.06 -3.65 23.77
N GLY A 112 -7.98 -3.00 23.07
CA GLY A 112 -7.92 -1.57 22.80
C GLY A 112 -7.18 -1.25 21.47
N TRP A 113 -7.52 -0.11 20.88
CA TRP A 113 -6.94 0.33 19.59
C TRP A 113 -5.44 0.62 19.72
N GLU A 114 -4.96 1.03 20.88
CA GLU A 114 -3.55 1.30 21.17
C GLU A 114 -2.69 0.04 20.96
N MET A 115 -3.21 -1.11 21.44
CA MET A 115 -2.52 -2.38 21.29
C MET A 115 -2.41 -2.84 19.85
N ALA A 116 -3.37 -2.50 18.98
CA ALA A 116 -3.27 -2.78 17.56
C ALA A 116 -2.05 -2.08 16.93
N PHE A 117 -1.81 -0.81 17.26
CA PHE A 117 -0.62 -0.08 16.79
C PHE A 117 0.69 -0.64 17.36
N ILE A 118 0.70 -1.04 18.64
CA ILE A 118 1.88 -1.65 19.27
C ILE A 118 2.22 -2.98 18.61
N ILE A 119 1.25 -3.85 18.38
CA ILE A 119 1.45 -5.17 17.76
C ILE A 119 1.99 -5.00 16.33
N ILE A 120 1.37 -4.13 15.52
CA ILE A 120 1.83 -3.89 14.15
C ILE A 120 3.23 -3.28 14.14
N GLY A 121 3.53 -2.33 15.03
CA GLY A 121 4.87 -1.76 15.18
C GLY A 121 5.90 -2.80 15.60
N ALA A 122 5.55 -3.69 16.53
CA ALA A 122 6.41 -4.79 16.99
C ALA A 122 6.73 -5.78 15.86
N LEU A 123 5.74 -6.15 15.04
CA LEU A 123 5.95 -6.99 13.86
C LEU A 123 6.92 -6.34 12.86
N GLY A 124 6.87 -5.01 12.71
CA GLY A 124 7.83 -4.28 11.88
C GLY A 124 9.26 -4.31 12.44
N PHE A 125 9.44 -4.23 13.75
CA PHE A 125 10.76 -4.40 14.38
C PHE A 125 11.29 -5.83 14.24
N LEU A 126 10.42 -6.84 14.39
CA LEU A 126 10.77 -8.24 14.14
C LEU A 126 11.24 -8.43 12.70
N TRP A 127 10.50 -7.89 11.73
CA TRP A 127 10.90 -7.92 10.31
C TRP A 127 12.24 -7.24 10.06
N MET A 128 12.48 -6.08 10.66
CA MET A 128 13.75 -5.36 10.55
C MET A 128 14.92 -6.21 11.10
N GLY A 129 14.71 -6.87 12.23
CA GLY A 129 15.69 -7.81 12.79
C GLY A 129 16.01 -8.93 11.81
N LEU A 130 14.99 -9.61 11.28
CA LEU A 130 15.17 -10.66 10.27
C LEU A 130 15.90 -10.13 9.03
N TRP A 131 15.56 -8.94 8.55
CA TRP A 131 16.21 -8.32 7.41
C TRP A 131 17.70 -8.11 7.62
N ILE A 132 18.11 -7.54 8.76
CA ILE A 132 19.52 -7.30 9.10
C ILE A 132 20.31 -8.61 9.12
N PHE A 133 19.73 -9.70 9.61
CA PHE A 133 20.39 -11.00 9.69
C PHE A 133 20.51 -11.70 8.33
N TYR A 134 19.47 -11.63 7.50
CA TYR A 134 19.38 -12.40 6.27
C TYR A 134 19.85 -11.66 5.03
N TYR A 135 19.63 -10.33 4.96
CA TYR A 135 20.00 -9.58 3.77
C TYR A 135 21.50 -9.30 3.71
N LYS A 136 22.11 -9.72 2.59
CA LYS A 136 23.48 -9.36 2.18
C LYS A 136 23.49 -9.24 0.68
N LYS A 137 24.37 -8.42 0.11
CA LYS A 137 24.50 -8.33 -1.34
C LYS A 137 24.87 -9.70 -1.94
N PRO A 138 24.39 -10.07 -3.15
CA PRO A 138 24.61 -11.41 -3.73
C PRO A 138 26.06 -11.85 -3.76
N HIS A 139 26.99 -10.96 -4.09
CA HIS A 139 28.43 -11.26 -4.20
C HIS A 139 29.15 -11.56 -2.85
N VAL A 140 28.54 -11.19 -1.72
CA VAL A 140 29.07 -11.47 -0.37
C VAL A 140 28.16 -12.39 0.43
N HIS A 141 27.09 -12.88 -0.18
CA HIS A 141 26.10 -13.70 0.51
C HIS A 141 26.61 -15.14 0.67
N PRO A 142 26.73 -15.68 1.88
CA PRO A 142 27.38 -17.00 2.11
C PRO A 142 26.61 -18.18 1.51
N LYS A 143 25.33 -18.03 1.19
CA LYS A 143 24.49 -19.09 0.63
C LYS A 143 24.37 -19.03 -0.90
N VAL A 144 24.83 -17.97 -1.53
CA VAL A 144 24.79 -17.82 -2.99
C VAL A 144 25.98 -18.59 -3.58
N ASN A 145 25.70 -19.58 -4.43
CA ASN A 145 26.74 -20.34 -5.12
C ASN A 145 27.18 -19.63 -6.41
N HIS A 146 28.29 -20.09 -7.00
CA HIS A 146 28.85 -19.47 -8.19
C HIS A 146 27.89 -19.51 -9.41
N ALA A 147 27.15 -20.60 -9.59
CA ALA A 147 26.19 -20.73 -10.69
C ALA A 147 25.02 -19.74 -10.53
N GLU A 148 24.52 -19.58 -9.31
CA GLU A 148 23.49 -18.60 -8.98
C GLU A 148 23.97 -17.16 -9.17
N LEU A 149 25.19 -16.87 -8.73
CA LEU A 149 25.81 -15.55 -8.93
C LEU A 149 25.95 -15.22 -10.43
N THR A 150 26.41 -16.18 -11.24
CA THR A 150 26.50 -16.03 -12.69
C THR A 150 25.13 -15.79 -13.32
N TYR A 151 24.09 -16.50 -12.84
CA TYR A 151 22.73 -16.29 -13.31
C TYR A 151 22.19 -14.89 -12.96
N ILE A 152 22.45 -14.40 -11.75
CA ILE A 152 22.05 -13.05 -11.32
C ILE A 152 22.76 -11.98 -12.17
N GLN A 153 24.02 -12.22 -12.52
CA GLN A 153 24.86 -11.25 -13.22
C GLN A 153 24.81 -11.36 -14.75
N GLN A 154 24.05 -12.32 -15.32
CA GLN A 154 24.04 -12.55 -16.77
C GLN A 154 23.76 -11.29 -17.62
N ASP A 155 23.00 -10.32 -17.10
CA ASP A 155 22.71 -9.07 -17.82
C ASP A 155 23.79 -8.00 -17.63
N GLN A 156 24.77 -8.20 -16.76
CA GLN A 156 25.85 -7.24 -16.51
C GLN A 156 27.00 -7.41 -17.52
N ASP A 157 27.17 -8.62 -18.03
CA ASP A 157 28.17 -8.89 -19.05
C ASP A 157 27.72 -8.35 -20.43
N ASP A 158 26.41 -8.41 -20.74
CA ASP A 158 25.85 -7.78 -21.95
C ASP A 158 26.03 -6.25 -21.97
N ALA A 159 26.08 -5.61 -20.78
CA ALA A 159 26.31 -4.17 -20.65
C ALA A 159 27.78 -3.76 -20.79
N LYS A 160 28.72 -4.69 -20.64
CA LYS A 160 30.16 -4.43 -20.86
C LYS A 160 30.57 -4.54 -22.33
N ASP A 161 29.86 -5.38 -23.09
CA ASP A 161 30.11 -5.56 -24.52
C ASP A 161 29.41 -4.50 -25.42
N SER A 162 28.32 -3.91 -24.93
CA SER A 162 27.80 -2.69 -25.52
C SER A 162 28.61 -1.51 -24.95
N ASN A 163 29.32 -0.81 -25.79
CA ASN A 163 29.88 0.52 -25.51
C ASN A 163 28.75 1.52 -25.22
N GLU A 164 27.83 1.17 -24.33
CA GLU A 164 26.84 2.10 -23.82
C GLU A 164 27.56 3.09 -22.93
N GLU A 165 27.68 4.28 -23.48
CA GLU A 165 28.02 5.53 -22.85
C GLU A 165 27.64 5.49 -21.36
N GLU A 166 28.56 5.96 -20.51
CA GLU A 166 28.36 6.20 -19.09
C GLU A 166 26.88 6.46 -18.81
N THR A 167 26.25 5.58 -18.06
CA THR A 167 24.86 5.81 -17.64
C THR A 167 24.78 7.17 -16.99
N THR A 168 24.47 8.17 -17.79
CA THR A 168 24.34 9.56 -17.33
C THR A 168 23.36 9.54 -16.17
N LYS A 169 23.89 9.75 -14.97
CA LYS A 169 23.06 9.83 -13.76
C LYS A 169 22.10 10.99 -13.95
N PHE A 170 20.87 10.68 -14.39
CA PHE A 170 19.84 11.69 -14.52
C PHE A 170 19.62 12.38 -13.19
N THR A 171 19.83 13.67 -13.17
CA THR A 171 19.49 14.51 -12.02
C THR A 171 17.95 14.63 -11.96
N LEU A 172 17.38 14.62 -10.76
CA LEU A 172 15.93 14.85 -10.58
C LEU A 172 15.41 16.04 -11.40
N LYS A 173 16.18 17.12 -11.45
CA LYS A 173 15.84 18.31 -12.24
C LYS A 173 15.70 18.00 -13.74
N GLN A 174 16.54 17.13 -14.29
CA GLN A 174 16.44 16.70 -15.68
C GLN A 174 15.20 15.84 -15.94
N CYS A 175 14.79 14.99 -14.97
CA CYS A 175 13.58 14.19 -15.09
C CYS A 175 12.34 15.07 -15.28
N PHE A 176 12.27 16.23 -14.65
CA PHE A 176 11.15 17.17 -14.78
C PHE A 176 11.11 17.92 -16.12
N THR A 177 12.15 17.84 -16.95
CA THR A 177 12.15 18.44 -18.29
C THR A 177 11.47 17.55 -19.33
N TYR A 178 11.29 16.26 -19.04
CA TYR A 178 10.69 15.32 -19.98
C TYR A 178 9.15 15.35 -19.91
N ARG A 179 8.51 15.52 -21.06
CA ARG A 179 7.04 15.51 -21.19
C ARG A 179 6.42 14.19 -20.71
N GLN A 180 7.11 13.08 -20.93
CA GLN A 180 6.69 11.74 -20.49
C GLN A 180 6.58 11.64 -18.97
N THR A 181 7.50 12.27 -18.23
CA THR A 181 7.46 12.30 -16.76
C THR A 181 6.19 12.98 -16.27
N TRP A 182 5.83 14.09 -16.85
CA TRP A 182 4.59 14.80 -16.49
C TRP A 182 3.33 14.03 -16.88
N ALA A 183 3.32 13.40 -18.05
CA ALA A 183 2.20 12.56 -18.48
C ALA A 183 1.99 11.38 -17.51
N PHE A 184 3.08 10.71 -17.11
CA PHE A 184 3.02 9.62 -16.13
C PHE A 184 2.59 10.13 -14.74
N ALA A 185 3.19 11.23 -14.25
CA ALA A 185 2.88 11.79 -12.95
C ALA A 185 1.42 12.22 -12.86
N PHE A 186 0.88 12.88 -13.89
CA PHE A 186 -0.51 13.27 -13.95
C PHE A 186 -1.46 12.07 -14.01
N GLY A 187 -1.15 11.08 -14.85
CA GLY A 187 -1.93 9.84 -14.92
C GLY A 187 -1.99 9.13 -13.58
N LYS A 188 -0.85 8.99 -12.91
CA LYS A 188 -0.74 8.37 -11.58
C LYS A 188 -1.50 9.18 -10.52
N PHE A 189 -1.36 10.49 -10.52
CA PHE A 189 -2.08 11.37 -9.60
C PHE A 189 -3.61 11.21 -9.71
N MET A 190 -4.13 11.13 -10.93
CA MET A 190 -5.56 10.94 -11.16
C MET A 190 -6.04 9.53 -10.76
N THR A 191 -5.27 8.50 -11.02
CA THR A 191 -5.68 7.11 -10.75
C THR A 191 -5.50 6.72 -9.28
N ASP A 192 -4.37 7.05 -8.66
CA ASP A 192 -4.07 6.60 -7.28
C ASP A 192 -5.03 7.22 -6.26
N GLY A 193 -5.51 8.46 -6.49
CA GLY A 193 -6.50 9.10 -5.63
C GLY A 193 -7.77 8.27 -5.47
N VAL A 194 -8.19 7.58 -6.52
CA VAL A 194 -9.39 6.72 -6.47
C VAL A 194 -9.15 5.42 -5.70
N TRP A 195 -7.96 4.82 -5.83
CA TRP A 195 -7.59 3.67 -5.01
C TRP A 195 -7.62 4.00 -3.51
N TRP A 196 -7.00 5.11 -3.14
CA TRP A 196 -7.01 5.57 -1.75
C TRP A 196 -8.41 5.89 -1.26
N PHE A 197 -9.27 6.44 -2.13
CA PHE A 197 -10.68 6.64 -1.80
C PHE A 197 -11.36 5.31 -1.47
N TYR A 198 -11.24 4.28 -2.29
CA TYR A 198 -11.82 2.98 -2.00
C TYR A 198 -11.27 2.37 -0.71
N LEU A 199 -9.96 2.49 -0.48
CA LEU A 199 -9.33 1.92 0.71
C LEU A 199 -9.82 2.55 2.01
N PHE A 200 -9.94 3.88 2.05
CA PHE A 200 -10.28 4.60 3.29
C PHE A 200 -11.77 4.88 3.46
N TRP A 201 -12.50 5.09 2.38
CA TRP A 201 -13.90 5.48 2.46
C TRP A 201 -14.90 4.33 2.37
N THR A 202 -14.52 3.17 1.84
CA THR A 202 -15.42 2.01 1.82
C THR A 202 -15.84 1.56 3.24
N PRO A 203 -14.93 1.47 4.24
CA PRO A 203 -15.34 1.19 5.63
C PRO A 203 -16.29 2.25 6.19
N ALA A 204 -15.99 3.53 5.95
CA ALA A 204 -16.85 4.65 6.37
C ALA A 204 -18.22 4.62 5.70
N TYR A 205 -18.27 4.27 4.41
CA TYR A 205 -19.51 4.09 3.66
C TYR A 205 -20.38 2.97 4.26
N LEU A 206 -19.80 1.81 4.53
CA LEU A 206 -20.51 0.69 5.15
C LEU A 206 -21.05 1.05 6.55
N SER A 207 -20.27 1.78 7.33
CA SER A 207 -20.71 2.23 8.66
C SER A 207 -21.79 3.31 8.59
N SER A 208 -21.67 4.31 7.70
CA SER A 208 -22.61 5.44 7.65
C SER A 208 -23.96 5.06 7.02
N VAL A 209 -23.92 4.31 5.91
CA VAL A 209 -25.14 3.95 5.14
C VAL A 209 -25.84 2.73 5.70
N TYR A 210 -25.07 1.66 5.99
CA TYR A 210 -25.63 0.37 6.45
C TYR A 210 -25.52 0.14 7.95
N LYS A 211 -25.00 1.12 8.72
CA LYS A 211 -24.85 1.06 10.19
C LYS A 211 -24.05 -0.15 10.68
N MET A 212 -23.12 -0.64 9.83
CA MET A 212 -22.26 -1.76 10.17
C MET A 212 -21.18 -1.34 11.18
N ASP A 213 -20.96 -2.17 12.19
CA ASP A 213 -19.80 -2.06 13.07
C ASP A 213 -18.52 -2.51 12.34
N SER A 214 -17.36 -2.16 12.87
CA SER A 214 -16.03 -2.51 12.29
C SER A 214 -15.85 -4.02 12.13
N THR A 215 -16.40 -4.83 13.04
CA THR A 215 -16.35 -6.30 12.95
C THR A 215 -17.27 -6.85 11.88
N GLN A 216 -18.44 -6.25 11.67
CA GLN A 216 -19.40 -6.63 10.62
C GLN A 216 -18.88 -6.24 9.23
N SER A 217 -18.17 -5.11 9.12
CA SER A 217 -17.57 -4.64 7.88
C SER A 217 -16.34 -5.46 7.45
N ALA A 218 -15.76 -6.26 8.36
CA ALA A 218 -14.55 -7.03 8.10
C ALA A 218 -14.70 -8.00 6.92
N PHE A 219 -15.81 -8.73 6.85
CA PHE A 219 -16.04 -9.69 5.77
C PHE A 219 -16.29 -9.04 4.40
N PRO A 220 -17.14 -8.00 4.24
CA PRO A 220 -17.23 -7.26 2.98
C PRO A 220 -15.88 -6.67 2.51
N LEU A 221 -15.07 -6.14 3.41
CA LEU A 221 -13.75 -5.61 3.09
C LEU A 221 -12.76 -6.72 2.69
N PHE A 222 -12.82 -7.88 3.34
CA PHE A 222 -12.05 -9.05 2.93
C PHE A 222 -12.40 -9.49 1.51
N VAL A 223 -13.69 -9.57 1.17
CA VAL A 223 -14.16 -9.89 -0.19
C VAL A 223 -13.67 -8.84 -1.19
N LEU A 224 -13.69 -7.57 -0.83
CA LEU A 224 -13.15 -6.49 -1.66
C LEU A 224 -11.68 -6.74 -2.01
N TYR A 225 -10.84 -7.00 -1.02
CA TYR A 225 -9.41 -7.18 -1.26
C TYR A 225 -9.08 -8.50 -1.96
N ILE A 226 -9.79 -9.60 -1.69
CA ILE A 226 -9.52 -10.87 -2.37
C ILE A 226 -9.85 -10.79 -3.86
N ILE A 227 -10.92 -10.10 -4.22
CA ILE A 227 -11.30 -9.92 -5.62
C ILE A 227 -10.36 -8.95 -6.34
N THR A 228 -9.75 -7.99 -5.64
CA THR A 228 -8.72 -7.13 -6.26
C THR A 228 -7.48 -7.92 -6.72
N LEU A 229 -7.26 -9.14 -6.22
CA LEU A 229 -6.25 -10.06 -6.77
C LEU A 229 -6.52 -10.44 -8.23
N LEU A 230 -7.77 -10.35 -8.71
CA LEU A 230 -8.11 -10.50 -10.12
C LEU A 230 -7.44 -9.43 -11.02
N SER A 231 -6.86 -8.39 -10.43
CA SER A 231 -6.01 -7.42 -11.14
C SER A 231 -4.83 -8.07 -11.88
N ILE A 232 -4.44 -9.29 -11.52
CA ILE A 232 -3.48 -10.13 -12.28
C ILE A 232 -3.92 -10.27 -13.75
N ILE A 233 -5.23 -10.27 -14.04
CA ILE A 233 -5.79 -10.23 -15.40
C ILE A 233 -5.29 -8.98 -16.15
N GLY A 234 -4.99 -7.87 -15.45
CA GLY A 234 -4.41 -6.66 -16.02
C GLY A 234 -3.08 -6.91 -16.76
N GLY A 235 -2.23 -7.76 -16.20
CA GLY A 235 -0.98 -8.17 -16.88
C GLY A 235 -1.19 -9.15 -18.03
N TRP A 236 -2.23 -10.01 -17.93
CA TRP A 236 -2.53 -11.02 -18.94
C TRP A 236 -3.19 -10.45 -20.20
N LEU A 237 -4.10 -9.51 -20.06
CA LEU A 237 -4.90 -8.98 -21.18
C LEU A 237 -4.08 -8.28 -22.28
N PRO A 238 -3.10 -7.40 -21.96
CA PRO A 238 -2.18 -6.85 -22.98
C PRO A 238 -1.39 -7.93 -23.71
N LYS A 239 -0.90 -8.93 -22.97
CA LYS A 239 -0.19 -10.08 -23.55
C LYS A 239 -1.06 -10.85 -24.53
N TYR A 240 -2.32 -11.12 -24.17
CA TYR A 240 -3.28 -11.76 -25.05
C TYR A 240 -3.49 -10.97 -26.35
N PHE A 241 -3.59 -9.66 -26.29
CA PHE A 241 -3.75 -8.81 -27.47
C PHE A 241 -2.51 -8.83 -28.39
N VAL A 242 -1.32 -8.86 -27.80
CA VAL A 242 -0.06 -8.96 -28.59
C VAL A 242 0.09 -10.35 -29.20
N ASP A 243 -0.07 -11.41 -28.43
CA ASP A 243 0.22 -12.78 -28.84
C ASP A 243 -0.85 -13.34 -29.79
N LYS A 244 -2.12 -13.13 -29.48
CA LYS A 244 -3.25 -13.70 -30.25
C LYS A 244 -3.74 -12.79 -31.36
N LEU A 245 -3.89 -11.49 -31.08
CA LEU A 245 -4.39 -10.54 -32.07
C LEU A 245 -3.28 -9.86 -32.86
N LYS A 246 -2.01 -10.22 -32.61
CA LYS A 246 -0.82 -9.70 -33.33
C LYS A 246 -0.75 -8.16 -33.33
N LEU A 247 -1.26 -7.53 -32.27
CA LEU A 247 -1.21 -6.10 -32.13
C LEU A 247 0.20 -5.64 -31.71
N ASN A 248 0.54 -4.41 -32.09
CA ASN A 248 1.72 -3.76 -31.55
C ASN A 248 1.60 -3.69 -30.01
N PRO A 249 2.67 -3.92 -29.23
CA PRO A 249 2.67 -3.86 -27.77
C PRO A 249 2.03 -2.60 -27.17
N TYR A 250 2.27 -1.45 -27.78
CA TYR A 250 1.65 -0.18 -27.40
C TYR A 250 0.12 -0.23 -27.57
N SER A 251 -0.35 -0.64 -28.76
CA SER A 251 -1.78 -0.73 -29.06
C SER A 251 -2.50 -1.77 -28.19
N GLY A 252 -1.84 -2.89 -27.87
CA GLY A 252 -2.35 -3.92 -26.98
C GLY A 252 -2.58 -3.38 -25.56
N ARG A 253 -1.61 -2.65 -25.02
CA ARG A 253 -1.71 -1.99 -23.71
C ARG A 253 -2.83 -0.94 -23.69
N MET A 254 -2.88 -0.06 -24.69
CA MET A 254 -3.91 0.99 -24.75
C MET A 254 -5.32 0.42 -24.82
N LYS A 255 -5.55 -0.67 -25.57
CA LYS A 255 -6.85 -1.34 -25.64
C LYS A 255 -7.22 -1.99 -24.30
N ALA A 256 -6.27 -2.63 -23.62
CA ALA A 256 -6.51 -3.22 -22.30
C ALA A 256 -6.87 -2.13 -21.28
N MET A 257 -6.13 -1.01 -21.26
CA MET A 257 -6.43 0.13 -20.39
C MET A 257 -7.83 0.69 -20.66
N LEU A 258 -8.24 0.81 -21.94
CA LEU A 258 -9.58 1.31 -22.29
C LEU A 258 -10.69 0.38 -21.76
N ILE A 259 -10.51 -0.94 -21.84
CA ILE A 259 -11.46 -1.92 -21.31
C ILE A 259 -11.60 -1.75 -19.80
N PHE A 260 -10.47 -1.69 -19.07
CA PHE A 260 -10.52 -1.51 -17.61
C PHE A 260 -11.11 -0.16 -17.20
N PHE A 261 -10.92 0.88 -18.00
CA PHE A 261 -11.53 2.19 -17.76
C PHE A 261 -13.07 2.12 -17.76
N PHE A 262 -13.69 1.35 -18.63
CA PHE A 262 -15.16 1.17 -18.63
C PHE A 262 -15.64 0.46 -17.36
N PHE A 263 -14.94 -0.55 -16.87
CA PHE A 263 -15.29 -1.20 -15.61
C PHE A 263 -15.16 -0.27 -14.41
N PHE A 264 -14.24 0.66 -14.48
CA PHE A 264 -14.06 1.67 -13.45
C PHE A 264 -15.25 2.63 -13.33
N LEU A 265 -15.89 2.98 -14.43
CA LEU A 265 -17.09 3.83 -14.46
C LEU A 265 -18.30 3.18 -13.77
N LEU A 266 -18.32 1.87 -13.59
CA LEU A 266 -19.42 1.18 -12.88
C LEU A 266 -19.56 1.69 -11.43
N ALA A 267 -18.51 2.18 -10.81
CA ALA A 267 -18.57 2.73 -9.46
C ALA A 267 -19.57 3.88 -9.30
N LEU A 268 -19.85 4.64 -10.36
CA LEU A 268 -20.83 5.73 -10.35
C LEU A 268 -22.27 5.22 -10.08
N PHE A 269 -22.56 3.96 -10.37
CA PHE A 269 -23.85 3.36 -10.18
C PHE A 269 -24.02 2.65 -8.83
N ALA A 270 -22.94 2.55 -8.03
CA ALA A 270 -22.96 1.81 -6.77
C ALA A 270 -24.04 2.31 -5.81
N GLN A 271 -24.21 3.63 -5.68
CA GLN A 271 -25.18 4.21 -4.77
C GLN A 271 -26.63 4.02 -5.24
N LEU A 272 -26.88 4.04 -6.55
CA LEU A 272 -28.24 3.93 -7.11
C LEU A 272 -28.89 2.58 -6.82
N VAL A 273 -28.10 1.52 -6.68
CA VAL A 273 -28.59 0.15 -6.45
C VAL A 273 -28.40 -0.30 -5.00
N GLY A 274 -27.92 0.59 -4.13
CA GLY A 274 -27.59 0.30 -2.74
C GLY A 274 -28.80 0.04 -1.84
N GLU A 275 -29.98 0.46 -2.24
CA GLU A 275 -31.23 0.25 -1.49
C GLU A 275 -31.69 -1.22 -1.49
N ILE A 276 -31.28 -2.02 -2.48
CA ILE A 276 -31.69 -3.42 -2.62
C ILE A 276 -30.96 -4.31 -1.62
N THR A 277 -29.65 -4.21 -1.58
CA THR A 277 -28.76 -4.91 -0.63
C THR A 277 -27.38 -4.28 -0.62
N TYR A 278 -26.70 -4.30 0.51
CA TYR A 278 -25.35 -3.77 0.64
C TYR A 278 -24.30 -4.52 -0.22
N TRP A 279 -24.58 -5.76 -0.60
CA TRP A 279 -23.68 -6.56 -1.43
C TRP A 279 -23.51 -6.01 -2.84
N ILE A 280 -24.55 -5.40 -3.43
CA ILE A 280 -24.46 -4.89 -4.81
C ILE A 280 -23.46 -3.73 -4.90
N PRO A 281 -23.53 -2.66 -4.08
CA PRO A 281 -22.50 -1.63 -4.04
C PRO A 281 -21.12 -2.17 -3.73
N VAL A 282 -20.99 -3.11 -2.80
CA VAL A 282 -19.70 -3.74 -2.47
C VAL A 282 -19.10 -4.41 -3.69
N ILE A 283 -19.88 -5.23 -4.44
CA ILE A 283 -19.42 -5.91 -5.67
C ILE A 283 -19.01 -4.89 -6.74
N ILE A 284 -19.80 -3.84 -6.94
CA ILE A 284 -19.49 -2.77 -7.91
C ILE A 284 -18.18 -2.07 -7.56
N ILE A 285 -17.99 -1.69 -6.30
CA ILE A 285 -16.75 -1.06 -5.81
C ILE A 285 -15.57 -2.02 -5.98
N VAL A 286 -15.77 -3.31 -5.71
CA VAL A 286 -14.78 -4.37 -5.87
C VAL A 286 -14.32 -4.50 -7.32
N VAL A 287 -15.26 -4.56 -8.26
CA VAL A 287 -14.97 -4.67 -9.71
C VAL A 287 -14.23 -3.42 -10.18
N ALA A 288 -14.66 -2.24 -9.75
CA ALA A 288 -13.99 -0.99 -10.08
C ALA A 288 -12.58 -0.92 -9.47
N GLY A 289 -12.39 -1.37 -8.23
CA GLY A 289 -11.09 -1.45 -7.57
C GLY A 289 -10.13 -2.44 -8.26
N ALA A 290 -10.63 -3.62 -8.66
CA ALA A 290 -9.86 -4.59 -9.44
C ALA A 290 -9.45 -4.04 -10.80
N ALA A 291 -10.35 -3.33 -11.49
CA ALA A 291 -10.08 -2.67 -12.75
C ALA A 291 -9.02 -1.56 -12.60
N HIS A 292 -9.08 -0.78 -11.50
CA HIS A 292 -8.07 0.21 -11.18
C HIS A 292 -6.68 -0.42 -10.99
N GLN A 293 -6.59 -1.49 -10.21
CA GLN A 293 -5.32 -2.18 -9.98
C GLN A 293 -4.78 -2.81 -11.27
N ALA A 294 -5.65 -3.37 -12.11
CA ALA A 294 -5.28 -3.88 -13.42
C ALA A 294 -4.73 -2.77 -14.33
N LEU A 295 -5.36 -1.60 -14.35
CA LEU A 295 -4.92 -0.42 -15.11
C LEU A 295 -3.57 0.11 -14.60
N SER A 296 -3.35 0.09 -13.29
CA SER A 296 -2.09 0.52 -12.67
C SER A 296 -0.92 -0.45 -12.95
N ALA A 297 -1.21 -1.72 -13.27
CA ALA A 297 -0.20 -2.74 -13.57
C ALA A 297 0.25 -2.73 -15.04
N ILE A 298 -0.52 -2.14 -15.97
CA ILE A 298 -0.23 -2.02 -17.42
C ILE A 298 0.72 -0.88 -17.73
#